data_10d2e915634941cf6e41e467684ae108
#
_entry.id   10d2e915634941cf6e41e467684ae108
#
_cell.length_a   1.000
_cell.length_b   1.000
_cell.length_c   1.000
_cell.angle_alpha   90.00
_cell.angle_beta   90.00
_cell.angle_gamma   90.00
#
_symmetry.space_group_name_H-M   'P 1'
#
loop_
_entity.id
_entity.type
_entity.pdbx_description
1 polymer ?
#
loop_
_entity_poly.entity_id
_entity_poly.type
_entity_poly.pdbx_seq_one_letter_code
_entity_poly.pdbx_strand_id
1 'polypeptide(L)'
;MVQRAVMALSGGMDSTSLLIRLLADGAKVSCVSYHYGQKHDIEVDRATKNIDYLRSKGHDVEHEIVDLTSAMSLFESALINDEKIIPEGHYEEDQMKATVVPNRNAIFASILYGYALSVAERESTDVSIALGVHSGDHAIYPDCRPEFYQALDHAFTIGNWDSERISFFLPYLEGDKITILKDALNACDATGLNFDTVFANTITSYNPDEQGRSSGRSGSDVERILAFNALDLVDPIEYTEQWSVVLEAALETERQHKDEYYKEKLSDLQYYVARESGTERAFTGIYWDEKRAGTYTCICCDHLLFTSEMKFDSGCGWPSFHSEHVRSGIEHIEDRSHGMVRTEVRCSKCDAHLGHIFNDGPRQHGGMRYCINSASIHFQEDES
;
A
#
# COMPACT_ATOMS: atom_id res chain seq x y z
N MET A 1 -10.26 -4.15 -22.82
CA MET A 1 -10.15 -2.69 -22.54
C MET A 1 -11.56 -2.18 -22.28
N VAL A 2 -11.74 -1.39 -21.23
CA VAL A 2 -13.02 -0.76 -20.89
C VAL A 2 -13.33 0.30 -21.95
N GLN A 3 -14.54 0.24 -22.54
CA GLN A 3 -14.98 1.22 -23.55
C GLN A 3 -15.92 2.26 -22.94
N ARG A 4 -16.75 1.86 -22.00
CA ARG A 4 -17.70 2.72 -21.29
C ARG A 4 -17.60 2.45 -19.79
N ALA A 5 -17.37 3.48 -19.01
CA ALA A 5 -17.27 3.38 -17.56
C ALA A 5 -18.18 4.36 -16.83
N VAL A 6 -18.74 3.90 -15.72
CA VAL A 6 -19.30 4.74 -14.65
C VAL A 6 -18.40 4.57 -13.43
N MET A 7 -17.95 5.65 -12.79
CA MET A 7 -17.01 5.55 -11.70
C MET A 7 -17.33 6.48 -10.53
N ALA A 8 -16.90 6.07 -9.32
CA ALA A 8 -16.84 6.97 -8.18
C ALA A 8 -15.59 7.85 -8.30
N LEU A 9 -15.77 9.17 -8.19
CA LEU A 9 -14.69 10.15 -8.17
C LEU A 9 -14.75 10.92 -6.85
N SER A 10 -13.87 10.56 -5.91
CA SER A 10 -13.83 11.19 -4.58
C SER A 10 -13.03 12.50 -4.54
N GLY A 11 -12.22 12.79 -5.56
CA GLY A 11 -11.23 13.88 -5.52
C GLY A 11 -9.92 13.49 -4.84
N GLY A 12 -9.81 12.25 -4.38
CA GLY A 12 -8.59 11.64 -3.88
C GLY A 12 -7.65 11.17 -5.00
N MET A 13 -6.43 10.82 -4.61
CA MET A 13 -5.38 10.37 -5.51
C MET A 13 -5.81 9.12 -6.32
N ASP A 14 -6.38 8.11 -5.66
CA ASP A 14 -6.65 6.80 -6.24
C ASP A 14 -7.76 6.85 -7.31
N SER A 15 -8.87 7.50 -6.99
CA SER A 15 -9.98 7.68 -7.93
C SER A 15 -9.60 8.57 -9.13
N THR A 16 -8.77 9.60 -8.89
CA THR A 16 -8.24 10.47 -9.95
C THR A 16 -7.29 9.70 -10.85
N SER A 17 -6.40 8.88 -10.30
CA SER A 17 -5.51 8.00 -11.07
C SER A 17 -6.29 7.05 -11.98
N LEU A 18 -7.33 6.43 -11.43
CA LEU A 18 -8.20 5.54 -12.20
C LEU A 18 -8.93 6.27 -13.34
N LEU A 19 -9.40 7.50 -13.11
CA LEU A 19 -10.03 8.32 -14.15
C LEU A 19 -9.06 8.55 -15.32
N ILE A 20 -7.82 9.00 -15.03
CA ILE A 20 -6.83 9.29 -16.07
C ILE A 20 -6.45 8.01 -16.82
N ARG A 21 -6.31 6.89 -16.14
CA ARG A 21 -6.08 5.59 -16.77
C ARG A 21 -7.20 5.22 -17.75
N LEU A 22 -8.46 5.35 -17.35
CA LEU A 22 -9.60 5.08 -18.23
C LEU A 22 -9.59 5.97 -19.47
N LEU A 23 -9.23 7.26 -19.30
CA LEU A 23 -9.09 8.19 -20.43
C LEU A 23 -7.92 7.82 -21.35
N ALA A 24 -6.79 7.37 -20.79
CA ALA A 24 -5.65 6.88 -21.57
C ALA A 24 -6.00 5.61 -22.37
N ASP A 25 -6.85 4.75 -21.84
CA ASP A 25 -7.41 3.57 -22.51
C ASP A 25 -8.47 3.93 -23.59
N GLY A 26 -8.86 5.21 -23.69
CA GLY A 26 -9.87 5.69 -24.65
C GLY A 26 -11.31 5.44 -24.22
N ALA A 27 -11.58 5.16 -22.96
CA ALA A 27 -12.91 4.94 -22.43
C ALA A 27 -13.74 6.24 -22.41
N LYS A 28 -15.04 6.14 -22.69
CA LYS A 28 -16.03 7.18 -22.35
C LYS A 28 -16.41 7.02 -20.88
N VAL A 29 -16.21 8.07 -20.06
CA VAL A 29 -16.34 7.99 -18.60
C VAL A 29 -17.43 8.94 -18.09
N SER A 30 -18.33 8.43 -17.22
CA SER A 30 -19.22 9.21 -16.39
C SER A 30 -18.77 9.09 -14.92
N CYS A 31 -18.39 10.19 -14.32
CA CYS A 31 -17.96 10.29 -12.93
C CYS A 31 -19.13 10.65 -12.02
N VAL A 32 -19.17 10.04 -10.84
CA VAL A 32 -20.11 10.38 -9.76
C VAL A 32 -19.30 10.71 -8.51
N SER A 33 -19.47 11.92 -8.02
CA SER A 33 -18.96 12.35 -6.70
C SER A 33 -20.10 12.33 -5.68
N TYR A 34 -19.79 11.94 -4.44
CA TYR A 34 -20.77 11.84 -3.38
C TYR A 34 -20.51 12.91 -2.31
N HIS A 35 -21.54 13.73 -2.04
CA HIS A 35 -21.63 14.57 -0.87
C HIS A 35 -22.43 13.77 0.19
N TYR A 36 -21.80 13.36 1.29
CA TYR A 36 -22.44 12.48 2.28
C TYR A 36 -22.34 13.02 3.71
N GLY A 37 -22.11 14.33 3.85
CA GLY A 37 -21.94 15.00 5.14
C GLY A 37 -20.55 14.78 5.74
N GLN A 38 -19.53 14.49 4.90
CA GLN A 38 -18.13 14.49 5.32
C GLN A 38 -17.73 15.87 5.84
N LYS A 39 -16.84 15.91 6.84
CA LYS A 39 -16.40 17.14 7.52
C LYS A 39 -15.87 18.22 6.59
N HIS A 40 -15.34 17.82 5.45
CA HIS A 40 -14.75 18.75 4.48
C HIS A 40 -15.29 18.50 3.08
N ASP A 41 -15.99 19.50 2.53
CA ASP A 41 -16.53 19.47 1.16
C ASP A 41 -15.45 19.61 0.08
N ILE A 42 -14.21 19.83 0.51
CA ILE A 42 -13.06 20.08 -0.37
C ILE A 42 -12.79 18.95 -1.36
N GLU A 43 -13.17 17.70 -1.01
CA GLU A 43 -13.03 16.54 -1.90
C GLU A 43 -13.81 16.72 -3.20
N VAL A 44 -15.07 17.13 -3.10
CA VAL A 44 -15.94 17.39 -4.27
C VAL A 44 -15.44 18.56 -5.10
N ASP A 45 -14.93 19.62 -4.44
CA ASP A 45 -14.32 20.76 -5.12
C ASP A 45 -13.05 20.35 -5.89
N ARG A 46 -12.22 19.47 -5.29
CA ARG A 46 -11.01 18.95 -5.95
C ARG A 46 -11.37 18.06 -7.15
N ALA A 47 -12.36 17.18 -7.01
CA ALA A 47 -12.88 16.38 -8.12
C ALA A 47 -13.35 17.30 -9.26
N THR A 48 -14.14 18.33 -8.95
CA THR A 48 -14.67 19.30 -9.93
C THR A 48 -13.54 20.04 -10.65
N LYS A 49 -12.52 20.53 -9.93
CA LYS A 49 -11.35 21.18 -10.53
C LYS A 49 -10.60 20.27 -11.50
N ASN A 50 -10.44 18.99 -11.17
CA ASN A 50 -9.83 18.04 -12.08
C ASN A 50 -10.70 17.80 -13.32
N ILE A 51 -12.01 17.64 -13.17
CA ILE A 51 -12.92 17.51 -14.31
C ILE A 51 -12.83 18.74 -15.24
N ASP A 52 -12.81 19.95 -14.70
CA ASP A 52 -12.68 21.18 -15.48
C ASP A 52 -11.32 21.24 -16.20
N TYR A 53 -10.24 20.83 -15.54
CA TYR A 53 -8.93 20.73 -16.18
C TYR A 53 -8.94 19.72 -17.33
N LEU A 54 -9.49 18.51 -17.14
CA LEU A 54 -9.60 17.47 -18.16
C LEU A 54 -10.42 17.95 -19.37
N ARG A 55 -11.57 18.59 -19.13
CA ARG A 55 -12.41 19.19 -20.19
C ARG A 55 -11.66 20.28 -20.94
N SER A 56 -10.86 21.13 -20.27
CA SER A 56 -10.00 22.14 -20.90
C SER A 56 -8.93 21.54 -21.83
N LYS A 57 -8.56 20.29 -21.61
CA LYS A 57 -7.63 19.51 -22.44
C LYS A 57 -8.31 18.69 -23.53
N GLY A 58 -9.65 18.80 -23.65
CA GLY A 58 -10.41 18.15 -24.72
C GLY A 58 -10.96 16.77 -24.37
N HIS A 59 -10.84 16.34 -23.11
CA HIS A 59 -11.47 15.09 -22.65
C HIS A 59 -12.94 15.34 -22.32
N ASP A 60 -13.82 14.53 -22.95
CA ASP A 60 -15.26 14.55 -22.68
C ASP A 60 -15.59 13.65 -21.50
N VAL A 61 -15.72 14.25 -20.31
CA VAL A 61 -16.02 13.55 -19.05
C VAL A 61 -17.30 14.10 -18.46
N GLU A 62 -18.28 13.24 -18.30
CA GLU A 62 -19.52 13.55 -17.58
C GLU A 62 -19.24 13.53 -16.07
N HIS A 63 -19.81 14.47 -15.31
CA HIS A 63 -19.64 14.52 -13.86
C HIS A 63 -20.94 14.91 -13.17
N GLU A 64 -21.41 14.05 -12.27
CA GLU A 64 -22.58 14.23 -11.44
C GLU A 64 -22.21 14.25 -9.97
N ILE A 65 -22.89 15.09 -9.19
CA ILE A 65 -22.70 15.15 -7.73
C ILE A 65 -24.02 14.68 -7.10
N VAL A 66 -23.93 13.64 -6.26
CA VAL A 66 -25.06 13.04 -5.57
C VAL A 66 -25.00 13.38 -4.09
N ASP A 67 -26.03 14.04 -3.57
CA ASP A 67 -26.16 14.36 -2.15
C ASP A 67 -26.81 13.21 -1.37
N LEU A 68 -26.06 12.62 -0.46
CA LEU A 68 -26.45 11.55 0.43
C LEU A 68 -26.48 11.96 1.91
N THR A 69 -26.31 13.25 2.21
CA THR A 69 -26.18 13.77 3.59
C THR A 69 -27.28 13.26 4.51
N SER A 70 -28.53 13.36 4.07
CA SER A 70 -29.69 12.91 4.88
C SER A 70 -29.70 11.42 5.19
N ALA A 71 -29.22 10.58 4.25
CA ALA A 71 -29.17 9.14 4.46
C ALA A 71 -27.97 8.74 5.35
N MET A 72 -26.84 9.36 5.12
CA MET A 72 -25.58 9.05 5.82
C MET A 72 -25.52 9.65 7.23
N SER A 73 -26.36 10.66 7.55
CA SER A 73 -26.50 11.19 8.92
C SER A 73 -27.04 10.18 9.94
N LEU A 74 -27.52 9.01 9.48
CA LEU A 74 -27.92 7.90 10.34
C LEU A 74 -26.73 7.08 10.85
N PHE A 75 -25.53 7.31 10.35
CA PHE A 75 -24.34 6.51 10.63
C PHE A 75 -23.38 7.22 11.59
N GLU A 76 -22.59 6.41 12.31
CA GLU A 76 -21.61 6.90 13.27
C GLU A 76 -20.18 6.67 12.73
N SER A 77 -19.46 7.76 12.45
CA SER A 77 -18.04 7.72 12.04
C SER A 77 -17.33 9.03 12.39
N ALA A 78 -16.04 9.00 12.60
CA ALA A 78 -15.23 10.20 12.77
C ALA A 78 -15.18 11.09 11.51
N LEU A 79 -15.51 10.57 10.34
CA LEU A 79 -15.53 11.35 9.09
C LEU A 79 -16.80 12.20 8.92
N ILE A 80 -17.90 11.85 9.59
CA ILE A 80 -19.21 12.53 9.44
C ILE A 80 -19.75 13.11 10.74
N ASN A 81 -19.11 12.85 11.89
CA ASN A 81 -19.50 13.39 13.19
C ASN A 81 -18.49 14.42 13.65
N ASP A 82 -18.91 15.68 13.75
CA ASP A 82 -18.05 16.84 14.12
C ASP A 82 -17.47 16.72 15.54
N GLU A 83 -18.12 16.00 16.44
CA GLU A 83 -17.66 15.81 17.82
C GLU A 83 -16.51 14.78 17.93
N LYS A 84 -16.32 13.92 16.93
CA LYS A 84 -15.27 12.89 16.93
C LYS A 84 -13.97 13.42 16.29
N ILE A 85 -12.86 13.16 16.93
CA ILE A 85 -11.53 13.51 16.41
C ILE A 85 -11.10 12.46 15.38
N ILE A 86 -10.58 12.89 14.24
CA ILE A 86 -9.95 12.01 13.24
C ILE A 86 -8.58 11.61 13.80
N PRO A 87 -8.27 10.30 13.89
CA PRO A 87 -6.99 9.84 14.42
C PRO A 87 -5.83 10.18 13.47
N GLU A 88 -4.66 10.43 14.05
CA GLU A 88 -3.38 10.56 13.35
C GLU A 88 -2.55 9.28 13.56
N GLY A 89 -1.56 9.00 12.72
CA GLY A 89 -0.66 7.85 12.82
C GLY A 89 -0.65 6.97 11.57
N HIS A 90 -0.16 5.75 11.71
CA HIS A 90 -0.09 4.81 10.59
C HIS A 90 -1.49 4.28 10.22
N TYR A 91 -1.72 4.08 8.92
CA TYR A 91 -3.04 3.74 8.38
C TYR A 91 -3.60 2.39 8.90
N GLU A 92 -2.74 1.42 9.20
CA GLU A 92 -3.13 0.08 9.67
C GLU A 92 -3.42 0.02 11.19
N GLU A 93 -3.25 1.10 11.93
CA GLU A 93 -3.51 1.12 13.37
C GLU A 93 -5.00 0.98 13.68
N ASP A 94 -5.31 0.24 14.74
CA ASP A 94 -6.69 -0.05 15.17
C ASP A 94 -7.56 1.20 15.39
N GLN A 95 -6.95 2.32 15.82
CA GLN A 95 -7.64 3.60 16.00
C GLN A 95 -8.24 4.15 14.67
N MET A 96 -7.68 3.78 13.52
CA MET A 96 -8.19 4.19 12.20
C MET A 96 -9.58 3.61 11.91
N LYS A 97 -10.01 2.55 12.61
CA LYS A 97 -11.39 2.02 12.52
C LYS A 97 -12.46 3.06 12.86
N ALA A 98 -12.11 4.13 13.59
CA ALA A 98 -13.01 5.24 13.86
C ALA A 98 -13.42 6.02 12.59
N THR A 99 -12.62 5.94 11.52
CA THR A 99 -12.90 6.59 10.23
C THR A 99 -13.83 5.78 9.33
N VAL A 100 -14.11 4.52 9.67
CA VAL A 100 -15.02 3.68 8.89
C VAL A 100 -16.43 4.26 8.94
N VAL A 101 -16.98 4.58 7.76
CA VAL A 101 -18.41 4.91 7.62
C VAL A 101 -19.12 3.60 7.26
N PRO A 102 -20.01 3.08 8.14
CA PRO A 102 -20.61 1.78 7.93
C PRO A 102 -21.29 1.64 6.56
N ASN A 103 -20.95 0.58 5.83
CA ASN A 103 -21.56 0.23 4.54
C ASN A 103 -21.43 1.28 3.41
N ARG A 104 -20.51 2.25 3.55
CA ARG A 104 -20.35 3.36 2.59
C ARG A 104 -20.10 2.86 1.17
N ASN A 105 -19.13 1.95 1.00
CA ASN A 105 -18.75 1.48 -0.34
C ASN A 105 -19.85 0.65 -0.99
N ALA A 106 -20.67 -0.11 -0.22
CA ALA A 106 -21.85 -0.79 -0.77
C ALA A 106 -22.92 0.20 -1.25
N ILE A 107 -23.18 1.26 -0.51
CA ILE A 107 -24.15 2.31 -0.89
C ILE A 107 -23.70 3.00 -2.18
N PHE A 108 -22.45 3.41 -2.26
CA PHE A 108 -21.90 4.05 -3.46
C PHE A 108 -21.93 3.11 -4.66
N ALA A 109 -21.51 1.86 -4.49
CA ALA A 109 -21.56 0.85 -5.54
C ALA A 109 -23.01 0.54 -5.99
N SER A 110 -23.99 0.55 -5.08
CA SER A 110 -25.39 0.34 -5.42
C SER A 110 -25.96 1.46 -6.32
N ILE A 111 -25.60 2.70 -6.02
CA ILE A 111 -25.99 3.86 -6.85
C ILE A 111 -25.32 3.80 -8.22
N LEU A 112 -24.02 3.50 -8.25
CA LEU A 112 -23.27 3.33 -9.51
C LEU A 112 -23.83 2.19 -10.35
N TYR A 113 -24.24 1.08 -9.72
CA TYR A 113 -24.82 -0.06 -10.45
C TYR A 113 -26.14 0.31 -11.13
N GLY A 114 -27.04 0.97 -10.43
CA GLY A 114 -28.30 1.46 -11.01
C GLY A 114 -28.07 2.49 -12.13
N TYR A 115 -27.06 3.37 -11.95
CA TYR A 115 -26.69 4.32 -12.99
C TYR A 115 -26.04 3.62 -14.20
N ALA A 116 -25.18 2.64 -13.98
CA ALA A 116 -24.56 1.84 -15.05
C ALA A 116 -25.61 1.08 -15.88
N LEU A 117 -26.62 0.46 -15.25
CA LEU A 117 -27.74 -0.16 -15.95
C LEU A 117 -28.49 0.86 -16.84
N SER A 118 -28.77 2.04 -16.31
CA SER A 118 -29.45 3.11 -17.06
C SER A 118 -28.63 3.62 -18.25
N VAL A 119 -27.29 3.68 -18.10
CA VAL A 119 -26.36 4.02 -19.19
C VAL A 119 -26.33 2.90 -20.23
N ALA A 120 -26.23 1.64 -19.78
CA ALA A 120 -26.19 0.48 -20.66
C ALA A 120 -27.46 0.37 -21.52
N GLU A 121 -28.63 0.63 -20.95
CA GLU A 121 -29.89 0.69 -21.68
C GLU A 121 -29.91 1.83 -22.69
N ARG A 122 -29.60 3.06 -22.24
CA ARG A 122 -29.68 4.27 -23.06
C ARG A 122 -28.71 4.26 -24.23
N GLU A 123 -27.50 3.76 -24.03
CA GLU A 123 -26.43 3.77 -25.04
C GLU A 123 -26.31 2.41 -25.78
N SER A 124 -27.10 1.39 -25.38
CA SER A 124 -27.05 0.03 -25.93
C SER A 124 -25.63 -0.57 -25.91
N THR A 125 -24.89 -0.39 -24.81
CA THR A 125 -23.50 -0.83 -24.64
C THR A 125 -23.29 -1.51 -23.29
N ASP A 126 -22.23 -2.30 -23.16
CA ASP A 126 -21.80 -2.81 -21.87
C ASP A 126 -21.10 -1.70 -21.11
N VAL A 127 -21.23 -1.70 -19.77
CA VAL A 127 -20.70 -0.65 -18.89
C VAL A 127 -19.91 -1.27 -17.75
N SER A 128 -18.71 -0.74 -17.50
CA SER A 128 -17.92 -1.11 -16.35
C SER A 128 -18.11 -0.10 -15.21
N ILE A 129 -18.29 -0.61 -13.99
CA ILE A 129 -18.25 0.18 -12.76
C ILE A 129 -16.81 0.20 -12.27
N ALA A 130 -16.16 1.37 -12.32
CA ALA A 130 -14.76 1.51 -11.97
C ALA A 130 -14.60 2.14 -10.58
N LEU A 131 -13.82 1.49 -9.71
CA LEU A 131 -13.53 1.96 -8.35
C LEU A 131 -12.03 1.88 -8.07
N GLY A 132 -11.50 2.91 -7.43
CA GLY A 132 -10.08 3.04 -7.09
C GLY A 132 -9.70 2.42 -5.75
N VAL A 133 -10.28 1.28 -5.40
CA VAL A 133 -9.97 0.54 -4.17
C VAL A 133 -8.66 -0.23 -4.32
N HIS A 134 -7.88 -0.33 -3.23
CA HIS A 134 -6.57 -0.98 -3.24
C HIS A 134 -6.27 -1.79 -1.97
N SER A 135 -5.19 -2.58 -1.99
CA SER A 135 -4.85 -3.52 -0.90
C SER A 135 -4.52 -2.84 0.43
N GLY A 136 -3.97 -1.62 0.42
CA GLY A 136 -3.67 -0.85 1.63
C GLY A 136 -4.91 -0.61 2.51
N ASP A 137 -6.10 -0.53 1.90
CA ASP A 137 -7.36 -0.33 2.61
C ASP A 137 -7.87 -1.60 3.33
N HIS A 138 -7.39 -2.79 2.96
CA HIS A 138 -7.97 -4.08 3.38
C HIS A 138 -7.89 -4.35 4.89
N ALA A 139 -6.91 -3.79 5.57
CA ALA A 139 -6.73 -3.97 7.02
C ALA A 139 -7.86 -3.30 7.80
N ILE A 140 -8.22 -2.07 7.41
CA ILE A 140 -9.15 -1.20 8.16
C ILE A 140 -10.56 -1.24 7.57
N TYR A 141 -10.70 -1.32 6.23
CA TYR A 141 -11.98 -1.27 5.54
C TYR A 141 -12.35 -2.65 4.97
N PRO A 142 -13.20 -3.44 5.66
CA PRO A 142 -13.62 -4.75 5.15
C PRO A 142 -14.33 -4.69 3.79
N ASP A 143 -14.99 -3.55 3.49
CA ASP A 143 -15.69 -3.26 2.25
C ASP A 143 -14.77 -2.77 1.11
N CYS A 144 -13.43 -2.91 1.29
CA CYS A 144 -12.43 -2.77 0.22
C CYS A 144 -11.83 -4.11 -0.22
N ARG A 145 -12.18 -5.23 0.42
CA ARG A 145 -11.58 -6.55 0.17
C ARG A 145 -12.15 -7.23 -1.08
N PRO A 146 -11.38 -8.11 -1.75
CA PRO A 146 -11.83 -8.85 -2.93
C PRO A 146 -13.12 -9.64 -2.72
N GLU A 147 -13.25 -10.30 -1.57
CA GLU A 147 -14.42 -11.12 -1.24
C GLU A 147 -15.70 -10.28 -1.14
N PHE A 148 -15.56 -9.03 -0.66
CA PHE A 148 -16.69 -8.11 -0.59
C PHE A 148 -17.23 -7.78 -1.99
N TYR A 149 -16.35 -7.43 -2.95
CA TYR A 149 -16.74 -7.09 -4.30
C TYR A 149 -17.28 -8.31 -5.08
N GLN A 150 -16.73 -9.50 -4.85
CA GLN A 150 -17.29 -10.75 -5.42
C GLN A 150 -18.70 -11.01 -4.91
N ALA A 151 -18.95 -10.85 -3.62
CA ALA A 151 -20.29 -11.02 -3.04
C ALA A 151 -21.27 -9.94 -3.53
N LEU A 152 -20.81 -8.70 -3.67
CA LEU A 152 -21.61 -7.58 -4.13
C LEU A 152 -22.00 -7.73 -5.60
N ASP A 153 -21.05 -8.10 -6.47
CA ASP A 153 -21.29 -8.41 -7.87
C ASP A 153 -22.32 -9.53 -8.03
N HIS A 154 -22.16 -10.62 -7.26
CA HIS A 154 -23.13 -11.71 -7.25
C HIS A 154 -24.52 -11.24 -6.83
N ALA A 155 -24.62 -10.43 -5.75
CA ALA A 155 -25.90 -9.90 -5.28
C ALA A 155 -26.58 -9.02 -6.33
N PHE A 156 -25.83 -8.17 -7.01
CA PHE A 156 -26.36 -7.30 -8.06
C PHE A 156 -26.77 -8.10 -9.30
N THR A 157 -26.00 -9.11 -9.68
CA THR A 157 -26.31 -10.00 -10.81
C THR A 157 -27.64 -10.72 -10.63
N ILE A 158 -27.92 -11.25 -9.44
CA ILE A 158 -29.19 -11.93 -9.18
C ILE A 158 -30.35 -10.98 -8.87
N GLY A 159 -30.07 -9.73 -8.52
CA GLY A 159 -31.05 -8.73 -8.11
C GLY A 159 -31.57 -7.82 -9.24
N ASN A 160 -31.00 -7.88 -10.45
CA ASN A 160 -31.31 -6.95 -11.53
C ASN A 160 -31.46 -7.67 -12.88
N TRP A 161 -32.34 -7.16 -13.73
CA TRP A 161 -32.41 -7.51 -15.14
C TRP A 161 -31.25 -6.89 -15.91
N ASP A 162 -30.82 -7.51 -17.00
CA ASP A 162 -29.72 -7.04 -17.88
C ASP A 162 -28.39 -6.86 -17.17
N SER A 163 -28.20 -7.55 -16.05
CA SER A 163 -26.97 -7.49 -15.22
C SER A 163 -25.74 -8.01 -15.96
N GLU A 164 -25.88 -8.86 -16.97
CA GLU A 164 -24.79 -9.37 -17.81
C GLU A 164 -24.07 -8.27 -18.60
N ARG A 165 -24.66 -7.10 -18.72
CA ARG A 165 -24.06 -5.90 -19.38
C ARG A 165 -23.21 -5.08 -18.44
N ILE A 166 -23.21 -5.38 -17.16
CA ILE A 166 -22.48 -4.63 -16.14
C ILE A 166 -21.35 -5.49 -15.58
N SER A 167 -20.20 -4.89 -15.37
CA SER A 167 -19.04 -5.54 -14.74
C SER A 167 -18.31 -4.59 -13.81
N PHE A 168 -17.65 -5.10 -12.76
CA PHE A 168 -16.73 -4.30 -11.97
C PHE A 168 -15.35 -4.24 -12.64
N PHE A 169 -14.75 -3.06 -12.60
CA PHE A 169 -13.37 -2.82 -13.01
C PHE A 169 -12.58 -2.23 -11.83
N LEU A 170 -11.79 -3.08 -11.17
CA LEU A 170 -11.09 -2.81 -9.91
C LEU A 170 -9.58 -3.05 -10.11
N PRO A 171 -8.87 -2.25 -10.93
CA PRO A 171 -7.53 -2.58 -11.39
C PRO A 171 -6.47 -2.50 -10.29
N TYR A 172 -6.78 -1.86 -9.16
CA TYR A 172 -5.86 -1.65 -8.04
C TYR A 172 -6.14 -2.54 -6.84
N LEU A 173 -7.12 -3.45 -6.93
CA LEU A 173 -7.60 -4.24 -5.81
C LEU A 173 -6.47 -5.03 -5.09
N GLU A 174 -5.48 -5.52 -5.86
CA GLU A 174 -4.29 -6.21 -5.36
C GLU A 174 -3.04 -5.30 -5.35
N GLY A 175 -3.20 -4.02 -5.70
CA GLY A 175 -2.11 -3.05 -5.79
C GLY A 175 -1.97 -2.19 -4.54
N ASP A 176 -0.95 -1.37 -4.53
CA ASP A 176 -0.65 -0.37 -3.52
C ASP A 176 -0.66 1.05 -4.13
N LYS A 177 -0.48 2.07 -3.29
CA LYS A 177 -0.41 3.47 -3.76
C LYS A 177 0.77 3.75 -4.70
N ILE A 178 1.86 2.99 -4.60
CA ILE A 178 3.01 3.12 -5.51
C ILE A 178 2.60 2.63 -6.92
N THR A 179 1.88 1.51 -6.98
CA THR A 179 1.33 0.96 -8.23
C THR A 179 0.35 1.94 -8.87
N ILE A 180 -0.56 2.52 -8.08
CA ILE A 180 -1.53 3.53 -8.52
C ILE A 180 -0.82 4.76 -9.09
N LEU A 181 0.20 5.25 -8.41
CA LEU A 181 0.95 6.44 -8.82
C LEU A 181 1.75 6.21 -10.11
N LYS A 182 2.39 5.05 -10.26
CA LYS A 182 3.08 4.63 -11.50
C LYS A 182 2.13 4.58 -12.69
N ASP A 183 0.95 4.01 -12.47
CA ASP A 183 -0.08 3.92 -13.49
C ASP A 183 -0.57 5.31 -13.91
N ALA A 184 -0.76 6.22 -12.94
CA ALA A 184 -1.13 7.60 -13.20
C ALA A 184 -0.07 8.40 -13.97
N LEU A 185 1.22 8.21 -13.67
CA LEU A 185 2.31 8.81 -14.44
C LEU A 185 2.24 8.39 -15.92
N ASN A 186 2.15 7.09 -16.16
CA ASN A 186 2.05 6.54 -17.52
C ASN A 186 0.81 7.05 -18.26
N ALA A 187 -0.33 7.13 -17.56
CA ALA A 187 -1.59 7.60 -18.12
C ALA A 187 -1.57 9.11 -18.41
N CYS A 188 -0.93 9.93 -17.58
CA CYS A 188 -0.72 11.34 -17.85
C CYS A 188 0.13 11.55 -19.10
N ASP A 189 1.22 10.80 -19.24
CA ASP A 189 2.09 10.87 -20.43
C ASP A 189 1.31 10.47 -21.71
N ALA A 190 0.54 9.39 -21.64
CA ALA A 190 -0.25 8.89 -22.79
C ALA A 190 -1.36 9.88 -23.22
N THR A 191 -1.91 10.65 -22.29
CA THR A 191 -2.99 11.63 -22.54
C THR A 191 -2.49 13.06 -22.75
N GLY A 192 -1.19 13.33 -22.56
CA GLY A 192 -0.60 14.66 -22.60
C GLY A 192 -1.04 15.59 -21.47
N LEU A 193 -1.50 15.02 -20.35
CA LEU A 193 -1.87 15.75 -19.16
C LEU A 193 -0.63 16.07 -18.30
N ASN A 194 -0.64 17.23 -17.64
CA ASN A 194 0.42 17.54 -16.69
C ASN A 194 0.12 16.89 -15.35
N PHE A 195 0.98 15.97 -14.95
CA PHE A 195 0.85 15.18 -13.71
C PHE A 195 0.72 16.08 -12.48
N ASP A 196 1.62 17.05 -12.31
CA ASP A 196 1.60 17.94 -11.15
C ASP A 196 0.30 18.75 -11.05
N THR A 197 -0.23 19.22 -12.17
CA THR A 197 -1.51 19.95 -12.20
C THR A 197 -2.67 19.06 -11.76
N VAL A 198 -2.72 17.82 -12.24
CA VAL A 198 -3.75 16.85 -11.86
C VAL A 198 -3.67 16.52 -10.37
N PHE A 199 -2.46 16.22 -9.88
CA PHE A 199 -2.29 15.77 -8.50
C PHE A 199 -2.33 16.92 -7.48
N ALA A 200 -1.98 18.15 -7.86
CA ALA A 200 -2.24 19.34 -7.05
C ALA A 200 -3.73 19.57 -6.78
N ASN A 201 -4.61 19.10 -7.68
CA ASN A 201 -6.06 19.12 -7.51
C ASN A 201 -6.62 17.89 -6.80
N THR A 202 -5.81 17.09 -6.14
CA THR A 202 -6.30 15.97 -5.32
C THR A 202 -6.17 16.28 -3.84
N ILE A 203 -6.90 15.55 -3.01
CA ILE A 203 -6.76 15.59 -1.56
C ILE A 203 -6.91 14.17 -1.02
N THR A 204 -6.08 13.82 -0.04
CA THR A 204 -6.14 12.52 0.63
C THR A 204 -6.38 12.69 2.13
N SER A 205 -6.07 13.89 2.66
CA SER A 205 -6.22 14.21 4.08
C SER A 205 -7.68 14.19 4.51
N TYR A 206 -7.95 13.49 5.59
CA TYR A 206 -9.25 13.52 6.26
C TYR A 206 -9.43 14.73 7.18
N ASN A 207 -8.38 15.51 7.42
CA ASN A 207 -8.39 16.67 8.30
C ASN A 207 -7.53 17.81 7.72
N PRO A 208 -7.87 18.38 6.54
CA PRO A 208 -7.19 19.54 6.00
C PRO A 208 -7.49 20.78 6.85
N ASP A 209 -6.61 21.79 6.78
CA ASP A 209 -6.86 23.08 7.40
C ASP A 209 -7.92 23.90 6.61
N GLU A 210 -8.27 25.10 7.13
CA GLU A 210 -9.25 25.98 6.48
C GLU A 210 -8.86 26.42 5.05
N GLN A 211 -7.58 26.36 4.69
CA GLN A 211 -7.07 26.65 3.35
C GLN A 211 -7.04 25.38 2.48
N GLY A 212 -7.41 24.23 3.03
CA GLY A 212 -7.40 22.93 2.33
C GLY A 212 -6.01 22.31 2.19
N ARG A 213 -5.06 22.68 3.06
CA ARG A 213 -3.72 22.09 3.10
C ARG A 213 -3.71 20.89 4.05
N SER A 214 -2.97 19.85 3.68
CA SER A 214 -2.80 18.68 4.53
C SER A 214 -1.77 18.90 5.63
N SER A 215 -2.00 18.34 6.83
CA SER A 215 -0.98 18.26 7.88
C SER A 215 0.14 17.27 7.57
N GLY A 216 -0.09 16.32 6.66
CA GLY A 216 0.82 15.21 6.39
C GLY A 216 0.85 14.13 7.48
N ARG A 217 -0.10 14.13 8.43
CA ARG A 217 -0.07 13.29 9.63
C ARG A 217 -1.21 12.27 9.72
N SER A 218 -2.26 12.41 8.93
CA SER A 218 -3.30 11.37 8.85
C SER A 218 -2.73 10.10 8.21
N GLY A 219 -3.26 8.94 8.53
CA GLY A 219 -2.79 7.67 7.95
C GLY A 219 -2.78 7.70 6.42
N SER A 220 -3.81 8.27 5.80
CA SER A 220 -3.91 8.42 4.35
C SER A 220 -2.87 9.42 3.78
N ASP A 221 -2.49 10.47 4.53
CA ASP A 221 -1.41 11.38 4.14
C ASP A 221 -0.05 10.67 4.20
N VAL A 222 0.22 9.94 5.28
CA VAL A 222 1.48 9.18 5.46
C VAL A 222 1.67 8.21 4.30
N GLU A 223 0.66 7.42 3.97
CA GLU A 223 0.69 6.46 2.86
C GLU A 223 0.93 7.16 1.51
N ARG A 224 0.29 8.31 1.26
CA ARG A 224 0.50 9.13 0.07
C ARG A 224 1.92 9.66 -0.02
N ILE A 225 2.43 10.28 1.04
CA ILE A 225 3.79 10.85 1.11
C ILE A 225 4.84 9.76 0.83
N LEU A 226 4.69 8.59 1.44
CA LEU A 226 5.59 7.45 1.24
C LEU A 226 5.54 6.93 -0.20
N ALA A 227 4.37 6.92 -0.85
CA ALA A 227 4.23 6.52 -2.25
C ALA A 227 4.96 7.49 -3.20
N PHE A 228 4.82 8.81 -2.99
CA PHE A 228 5.57 9.81 -3.76
C PHE A 228 7.09 9.67 -3.55
N ASN A 229 7.53 9.52 -2.29
CA ASN A 229 8.95 9.32 -1.97
C ASN A 229 9.54 8.06 -2.59
N ALA A 230 8.79 6.96 -2.63
CA ALA A 230 9.22 5.70 -3.24
C ALA A 230 9.48 5.80 -4.76
N LEU A 231 8.97 6.84 -5.41
CA LEU A 231 9.16 7.15 -6.83
C LEU A 231 10.10 8.34 -7.06
N ASP A 232 10.81 8.81 -6.03
CA ASP A 232 11.66 10.00 -6.07
C ASP A 232 10.92 11.26 -6.54
N LEU A 233 9.62 11.38 -6.20
CA LEU A 233 8.76 12.51 -6.54
C LEU A 233 8.49 13.38 -5.32
N VAL A 234 8.25 14.67 -5.58
CA VAL A 234 7.67 15.59 -4.61
C VAL A 234 6.16 15.66 -4.84
N ASP A 235 5.38 15.48 -3.78
CA ASP A 235 3.93 15.60 -3.90
C ASP A 235 3.52 17.06 -4.21
N PRO A 236 2.74 17.31 -5.27
CA PRO A 236 2.38 18.65 -5.69
C PRO A 236 1.25 19.30 -4.87
N ILE A 237 0.64 18.62 -3.88
CA ILE A 237 -0.35 19.28 -3.00
C ILE A 237 0.33 20.24 -2.01
N GLU A 238 -0.45 21.14 -1.46
CA GLU A 238 0.02 22.03 -0.39
C GLU A 238 -0.10 21.34 0.96
N TYR A 239 1.01 21.31 1.70
CA TYR A 239 1.09 20.90 3.09
C TYR A 239 1.19 22.11 4.02
N THR A 240 0.83 21.95 5.29
CA THR A 240 1.01 22.99 6.33
C THR A 240 2.47 23.27 6.64
N GLU A 241 3.35 22.30 6.36
CA GLU A 241 4.79 22.33 6.54
C GLU A 241 5.50 22.11 5.20
N GLN A 242 6.82 22.31 5.16
CA GLN A 242 7.63 22.00 3.96
C GLN A 242 7.67 20.50 3.70
N TRP A 243 7.79 20.11 2.42
CA TRP A 243 7.86 18.70 1.99
C TRP A 243 8.86 17.88 2.78
N SER A 244 10.08 18.40 3.02
CA SER A 244 11.11 17.70 3.78
C SER A 244 10.68 17.36 5.22
N VAL A 245 9.88 18.23 5.85
CA VAL A 245 9.40 18.05 7.22
C VAL A 245 8.29 17.01 7.27
N VAL A 246 7.32 17.07 6.37
CA VAL A 246 6.23 16.09 6.31
C VAL A 246 6.74 14.71 5.89
N LEU A 247 7.72 14.65 4.99
CA LEU A 247 8.37 13.41 4.58
C LEU A 247 9.13 12.76 5.75
N GLU A 248 9.92 13.53 6.51
CA GLU A 248 10.63 13.01 7.68
C GLU A 248 9.64 12.46 8.72
N ALA A 249 8.55 13.19 8.97
CA ALA A 249 7.50 12.72 9.89
C ALA A 249 6.81 11.43 9.40
N ALA A 250 6.51 11.32 8.11
CA ALA A 250 5.91 10.12 7.53
C ALA A 250 6.85 8.91 7.60
N LEU A 251 8.14 9.10 7.31
CA LEU A 251 9.16 8.05 7.44
C LEU A 251 9.33 7.58 8.89
N GLU A 252 9.24 8.51 9.85
CA GLU A 252 9.30 8.19 11.27
C GLU A 252 8.05 7.38 11.71
N THR A 253 6.85 7.79 11.28
CA THR A 253 5.61 7.06 11.56
C THR A 253 5.67 5.63 11.02
N GLU A 254 6.13 5.45 9.79
CA GLU A 254 6.31 4.13 9.15
C GLU A 254 7.33 3.27 9.91
N ARG A 255 8.44 3.88 10.37
CA ARG A 255 9.46 3.18 11.15
C ARG A 255 8.90 2.70 12.50
N GLN A 256 8.18 3.56 13.22
CA GLN A 256 7.58 3.22 14.51
C GLN A 256 6.55 2.11 14.37
N HIS A 257 5.68 2.17 13.35
CA HIS A 257 4.71 1.10 13.07
C HIS A 257 5.39 -0.24 12.79
N LYS A 258 6.44 -0.25 11.96
CA LYS A 258 7.22 -1.47 11.68
C LYS A 258 7.89 -2.02 12.94
N ASP A 259 8.42 -1.15 13.78
CA ASP A 259 9.08 -1.58 15.02
C ASP A 259 8.07 -2.18 16.02
N GLU A 260 6.89 -1.60 16.16
CA GLU A 260 5.81 -2.16 16.99
C GLU A 260 5.34 -3.50 16.45
N TYR A 261 5.08 -3.62 15.15
CA TYR A 261 4.74 -4.88 14.50
C TYR A 261 5.77 -5.98 14.78
N TYR A 262 7.08 -5.67 14.67
CA TYR A 262 8.11 -6.67 14.93
C TYR A 262 8.28 -6.99 16.42
N LYS A 263 8.03 -6.05 17.34
CA LYS A 263 7.99 -6.32 18.79
C LYS A 263 6.89 -7.30 19.16
N GLU A 264 5.74 -7.20 18.51
CA GLU A 264 4.64 -8.14 18.75
C GLU A 264 4.87 -9.51 18.08
N LYS A 265 5.46 -9.53 16.89
CA LYS A 265 5.68 -10.75 16.11
C LYS A 265 6.84 -11.60 16.65
N LEU A 266 7.89 -10.98 17.14
CA LEU A 266 9.17 -11.61 17.46
C LEU A 266 9.33 -11.80 18.98
N SER A 267 10.07 -12.84 19.38
CA SER A 267 10.53 -12.93 20.77
C SER A 267 11.59 -11.84 21.05
N ASP A 268 11.81 -11.51 22.33
CA ASP A 268 12.78 -10.51 22.75
C ASP A 268 14.18 -10.73 22.14
N LEU A 269 14.65 -11.98 22.06
CA LEU A 269 15.93 -12.30 21.45
C LEU A 269 15.92 -12.10 19.92
N GLN A 270 14.86 -12.52 19.25
CA GLN A 270 14.71 -12.33 17.80
C GLN A 270 14.64 -10.84 17.45
N TYR A 271 13.88 -10.06 18.21
CA TYR A 271 13.81 -8.61 18.04
C TYR A 271 15.16 -7.95 18.28
N TYR A 272 15.83 -8.24 19.40
CA TYR A 272 17.16 -7.73 19.71
C TYR A 272 18.17 -8.01 18.58
N VAL A 273 18.17 -9.24 18.04
CA VAL A 273 19.10 -9.61 16.98
C VAL A 273 18.70 -8.98 15.64
N ALA A 274 17.46 -9.15 15.21
CA ALA A 274 17.05 -8.79 13.85
C ALA A 274 16.79 -7.28 13.68
N ARG A 275 16.35 -6.57 14.73
CA ARG A 275 15.94 -5.15 14.66
C ARG A 275 16.91 -4.19 15.36
N GLU A 276 17.61 -4.64 16.39
CA GLU A 276 18.57 -3.82 17.13
C GLU A 276 20.05 -4.15 16.78
N SER A 277 20.27 -4.96 15.72
CA SER A 277 21.59 -5.40 15.26
C SER A 277 22.40 -6.12 16.36
N GLY A 278 21.70 -6.85 17.22
CA GLY A 278 22.31 -7.65 18.27
C GLY A 278 22.95 -8.94 17.75
N THR A 279 23.63 -9.66 18.63
CA THR A 279 24.20 -10.97 18.33
C THR A 279 23.82 -11.95 19.44
N GLU A 280 23.28 -13.10 19.08
CA GLU A 280 23.01 -14.17 20.03
C GLU A 280 24.32 -14.80 20.53
N ARG A 281 24.30 -15.42 21.70
CA ARG A 281 25.48 -16.10 22.26
C ARG A 281 25.83 -17.34 21.42
N ALA A 282 27.14 -17.54 21.15
CA ALA A 282 27.63 -18.69 20.43
C ALA A 282 27.17 -20.02 21.07
N PHE A 283 26.82 -21.02 20.26
CA PHE A 283 26.34 -22.34 20.64
C PHE A 283 25.01 -22.38 21.40
N THR A 284 24.23 -21.27 21.41
CA THR A 284 22.93 -21.24 22.06
C THR A 284 21.75 -21.15 21.09
N GLY A 285 22.00 -20.75 19.83
CA GLY A 285 20.98 -20.68 18.79
C GLY A 285 20.49 -22.06 18.36
N ILE A 286 19.25 -22.16 17.89
CA ILE A 286 18.62 -23.46 17.60
C ILE A 286 19.11 -24.09 16.29
N TYR A 287 19.81 -23.35 15.42
CA TYR A 287 20.20 -23.83 14.09
C TYR A 287 21.72 -23.93 13.88
N TRP A 288 22.56 -23.68 14.89
CA TRP A 288 24.01 -23.73 14.71
C TRP A 288 24.49 -25.13 14.23
N ASP A 289 23.88 -26.23 14.72
CA ASP A 289 24.18 -27.60 14.33
C ASP A 289 23.08 -28.29 13.51
N GLU A 290 22.09 -27.55 12.97
CA GLU A 290 21.03 -28.08 12.12
C GLU A 290 21.59 -28.72 10.84
N LYS A 291 21.17 -29.96 10.53
CA LYS A 291 21.69 -30.78 9.42
C LYS A 291 20.59 -31.33 8.49
N ARG A 292 19.33 -31.10 8.82
CA ARG A 292 18.22 -31.54 7.97
C ARG A 292 18.21 -30.77 6.66
N ALA A 293 17.66 -31.40 5.60
CA ALA A 293 17.43 -30.70 4.33
C ALA A 293 16.29 -29.71 4.46
N GLY A 294 16.47 -28.50 3.89
CA GLY A 294 15.46 -27.47 3.97
C GLY A 294 16.00 -26.08 3.60
N THR A 295 15.16 -25.10 3.83
CA THR A 295 15.41 -23.70 3.52
C THR A 295 15.45 -22.84 4.77
N TYR A 296 16.20 -21.74 4.70
CA TYR A 296 16.30 -20.75 5.76
C TYR A 296 15.75 -19.43 5.24
N THR A 297 14.73 -18.91 5.89
CA THR A 297 14.06 -17.65 5.57
C THR A 297 14.31 -16.60 6.64
N CYS A 298 14.10 -15.33 6.30
CA CYS A 298 14.18 -14.22 7.25
C CYS A 298 13.08 -14.33 8.32
N ILE A 299 13.42 -14.24 9.60
CA ILE A 299 12.45 -14.33 10.70
C ILE A 299 11.42 -13.20 10.67
N CYS A 300 11.75 -12.06 10.10
CA CYS A 300 10.88 -10.88 10.01
C CYS A 300 9.85 -10.99 8.87
N CYS A 301 10.27 -11.38 7.66
CA CYS A 301 9.47 -11.24 6.44
C CYS A 301 9.38 -12.51 5.59
N ASP A 302 9.86 -13.64 6.09
CA ASP A 302 9.84 -14.97 5.46
C ASP A 302 10.55 -15.03 4.09
N HIS A 303 11.37 -14.00 3.74
CA HIS A 303 12.14 -13.99 2.51
C HIS A 303 13.23 -15.09 2.53
N LEU A 304 13.34 -15.85 1.43
CA LEU A 304 14.33 -16.94 1.31
C LEU A 304 15.76 -16.37 1.31
N LEU A 305 16.62 -16.87 2.18
CA LEU A 305 18.00 -16.43 2.35
C LEU A 305 19.02 -17.52 1.97
N PHE A 306 18.89 -18.71 2.53
CA PHE A 306 19.85 -19.81 2.37
C PHE A 306 19.13 -21.14 2.20
N THR A 307 19.89 -22.17 1.72
CA THR A 307 19.46 -23.58 1.75
C THR A 307 20.41 -24.42 2.59
N SER A 308 19.97 -25.59 3.00
CA SER A 308 20.80 -26.55 3.76
C SER A 308 22.05 -26.99 3.01
N GLU A 309 22.02 -27.00 1.67
CA GLU A 309 23.19 -27.33 0.83
C GLU A 309 24.34 -26.32 0.97
N MET A 310 24.01 -25.06 1.31
CA MET A 310 24.99 -23.99 1.51
C MET A 310 25.59 -24.01 2.93
N LYS A 311 24.92 -24.73 3.86
CA LYS A 311 25.31 -24.76 5.26
C LYS A 311 26.51 -25.70 5.50
N PHE A 312 27.44 -25.28 6.33
CA PHE A 312 28.58 -26.09 6.76
C PHE A 312 28.89 -25.87 8.24
N ASP A 313 29.58 -26.80 8.84
CA ASP A 313 30.07 -26.69 10.23
C ASP A 313 31.40 -25.91 10.24
N SER A 314 31.36 -24.69 10.73
CA SER A 314 32.56 -23.84 10.90
C SER A 314 33.17 -23.92 12.31
N GLY A 315 32.48 -24.58 13.26
CA GLY A 315 32.89 -24.60 14.67
C GLY A 315 32.76 -23.28 15.43
N CYS A 316 32.17 -22.24 14.83
CA CYS A 316 32.06 -20.92 15.46
C CYS A 316 30.88 -20.77 16.42
N GLY A 317 29.93 -21.68 16.41
CA GLY A 317 28.76 -21.70 17.28
C GLY A 317 27.55 -20.90 16.74
N TRP A 318 27.58 -20.53 15.47
CA TRP A 318 26.48 -19.94 14.73
C TRP A 318 26.24 -20.68 13.40
N PRO A 319 25.03 -20.65 12.83
CA PRO A 319 24.80 -21.13 11.48
C PRO A 319 25.76 -20.49 10.48
N SER A 320 26.45 -21.30 9.71
CA SER A 320 27.46 -20.84 8.74
C SER A 320 27.12 -21.33 7.35
N PHE A 321 27.11 -20.41 6.38
CA PHE A 321 26.82 -20.70 4.99
C PHE A 321 27.99 -20.23 4.11
N HIS A 322 28.30 -21.00 3.05
CA HIS A 322 29.41 -20.68 2.14
C HIS A 322 29.02 -19.79 0.96
N SER A 323 27.72 -19.61 0.74
CA SER A 323 27.15 -18.78 -0.32
C SER A 323 25.74 -18.37 0.07
N GLU A 324 25.17 -17.42 -0.65
CA GLU A 324 23.78 -17.02 -0.57
C GLU A 324 22.97 -17.67 -1.70
N HIS A 325 21.66 -17.78 -1.53
CA HIS A 325 20.79 -18.28 -2.59
C HIS A 325 20.74 -17.28 -3.74
N VAL A 326 20.71 -17.76 -5.00
CA VAL A 326 20.72 -16.90 -6.22
C VAL A 326 19.57 -15.88 -6.27
N ARG A 327 18.49 -16.16 -5.54
CA ARG A 327 17.33 -15.25 -5.36
C ARG A 327 17.28 -14.67 -3.96
N SER A 328 18.35 -14.80 -3.16
CA SER A 328 18.37 -14.21 -1.83
C SER A 328 18.42 -12.70 -1.97
N GLY A 329 17.47 -12.04 -1.35
CA GLY A 329 17.57 -10.62 -1.18
C GLY A 329 18.45 -10.30 0.03
N ILE A 330 19.75 -10.53 -0.08
CA ILE A 330 20.75 -10.19 0.94
C ILE A 330 21.49 -8.93 0.51
N GLU A 331 21.64 -8.00 1.44
CA GLU A 331 22.45 -6.79 1.28
C GLU A 331 23.70 -6.89 2.14
N HIS A 332 24.80 -6.35 1.60
CA HIS A 332 26.10 -6.30 2.26
C HIS A 332 26.41 -4.84 2.62
N ILE A 333 26.51 -4.56 3.91
CA ILE A 333 26.74 -3.21 4.43
C ILE A 333 28.06 -3.17 5.20
N GLU A 334 28.87 -2.14 4.98
CA GLU A 334 30.08 -1.95 5.76
C GLU A 334 29.76 -1.57 7.22
N ASP A 335 30.13 -2.42 8.17
CA ASP A 335 29.99 -2.19 9.61
C ASP A 335 31.31 -1.76 10.22
N ARG A 336 31.34 -0.54 10.76
CA ARG A 336 32.48 0.05 11.47
C ARG A 336 32.30 0.12 12.99
N SER A 337 31.31 -0.58 13.52
CA SER A 337 31.06 -0.63 14.95
C SER A 337 32.17 -1.36 15.71
N HIS A 338 32.25 -1.14 17.00
CA HIS A 338 33.18 -1.81 17.92
C HIS A 338 34.66 -1.69 17.53
N GLY A 339 35.08 -0.65 16.75
CA GLY A 339 36.45 -0.45 16.31
C GLY A 339 36.94 -1.46 15.27
N MET A 340 36.09 -2.22 14.65
CA MET A 340 36.37 -3.20 13.58
C MET A 340 35.77 -2.72 12.26
N VAL A 341 36.29 -3.23 11.14
CA VAL A 341 35.67 -3.09 9.81
C VAL A 341 35.24 -4.47 9.37
N ARG A 342 33.94 -4.67 9.28
CA ARG A 342 33.30 -5.94 8.91
C ARG A 342 32.28 -5.70 7.81
N THR A 343 31.79 -6.76 7.18
CA THR A 343 30.65 -6.70 6.28
C THR A 343 29.44 -7.30 7.00
N GLU A 344 28.47 -6.47 7.32
CA GLU A 344 27.18 -6.86 7.85
C GLU A 344 26.31 -7.46 6.76
N VAL A 345 25.50 -8.44 7.11
CA VAL A 345 24.52 -9.11 6.25
C VAL A 345 23.14 -8.70 6.72
N ARG A 346 22.36 -8.11 5.83
CA ARG A 346 20.95 -7.72 6.07
C ARG A 346 20.00 -8.33 5.04
N CYS A 347 18.76 -8.48 5.44
CA CYS A 347 17.69 -8.85 4.51
C CYS A 347 17.29 -7.63 3.68
N SER A 348 17.44 -7.66 2.35
CA SER A 348 17.10 -6.53 1.45
C SER A 348 15.61 -6.19 1.42
N LYS A 349 14.72 -7.13 1.84
CA LYS A 349 13.28 -6.92 1.84
C LYS A 349 12.78 -6.15 3.06
N CYS A 350 13.40 -6.34 4.24
CA CYS A 350 12.90 -5.77 5.49
C CYS A 350 13.99 -5.18 6.40
N ASP A 351 15.23 -5.07 5.89
CA ASP A 351 16.40 -4.53 6.59
C ASP A 351 16.75 -5.23 7.92
N ALA A 352 16.31 -6.49 8.11
CA ALA A 352 16.66 -7.26 9.30
C ALA A 352 18.15 -7.58 9.32
N HIS A 353 18.81 -7.32 10.46
CA HIS A 353 20.18 -7.79 10.70
C HIS A 353 20.20 -9.32 10.74
N LEU A 354 21.09 -9.94 9.96
CA LEU A 354 21.24 -11.40 9.91
C LEU A 354 22.53 -11.86 10.56
N GLY A 355 23.62 -11.15 10.36
CA GLY A 355 24.95 -11.49 10.83
C GLY A 355 26.05 -10.78 10.07
N HIS A 356 27.19 -11.45 9.87
CA HIS A 356 28.37 -10.87 9.19
C HIS A 356 29.04 -11.88 8.26
N ILE A 357 29.82 -11.39 7.29
CA ILE A 357 30.65 -12.18 6.39
C ILE A 357 32.11 -12.14 6.86
N PHE A 358 32.78 -13.30 6.74
CA PHE A 358 34.20 -13.49 7.04
C PHE A 358 34.90 -14.19 5.87
N ASN A 359 36.23 -14.00 5.74
CA ASN A 359 37.06 -14.54 4.66
C ASN A 359 37.73 -15.89 5.05
N ASP A 360 37.13 -16.63 5.97
CA ASP A 360 37.66 -17.89 6.52
C ASP A 360 36.76 -19.11 6.19
N GLY A 361 35.94 -18.98 5.16
CA GLY A 361 35.07 -20.04 4.67
C GLY A 361 35.79 -21.08 3.78
N PRO A 362 35.04 -22.10 3.30
CA PRO A 362 35.59 -23.16 2.48
C PRO A 362 36.13 -22.65 1.13
N ARG A 363 37.42 -22.83 0.86
CA ARG A 363 38.09 -22.32 -0.35
C ARG A 363 37.45 -22.82 -1.66
N GLN A 364 36.90 -24.04 -1.66
CA GLN A 364 36.20 -24.65 -2.78
C GLN A 364 34.91 -23.93 -3.17
N HIS A 365 34.35 -23.09 -2.27
CA HIS A 365 33.16 -22.28 -2.46
C HIS A 365 33.44 -20.77 -2.41
N GLY A 366 34.66 -20.35 -2.73
CA GLY A 366 35.03 -18.93 -2.81
C GLY A 366 35.59 -18.34 -1.52
N GLY A 367 35.71 -19.14 -0.44
CA GLY A 367 36.38 -18.73 0.80
C GLY A 367 35.59 -17.79 1.71
N MET A 368 34.33 -17.51 1.39
CA MET A 368 33.47 -16.66 2.23
C MET A 368 32.68 -17.51 3.24
N ARG A 369 32.45 -16.97 4.43
CA ARG A 369 31.60 -17.55 5.46
C ARG A 369 30.58 -16.51 5.92
N TYR A 370 29.33 -16.77 5.63
CA TYR A 370 28.18 -16.04 6.15
C TYR A 370 27.89 -16.61 7.55
N CYS A 371 28.22 -15.84 8.59
CA CYS A 371 27.98 -16.21 9.99
C CYS A 371 26.68 -15.56 10.44
N ILE A 372 25.63 -16.35 10.54
CA ILE A 372 24.25 -15.86 10.67
C ILE A 372 23.70 -16.24 12.05
N ASN A 373 22.95 -15.35 12.68
CA ASN A 373 22.27 -15.61 13.93
C ASN A 373 21.10 -16.57 13.72
N SER A 374 20.95 -17.62 14.53
CA SER A 374 19.75 -18.49 14.50
C SER A 374 18.48 -17.67 14.78
N ALA A 375 18.56 -16.66 15.65
CA ALA A 375 17.44 -15.82 16.04
C ALA A 375 16.93 -14.92 14.88
N SER A 376 17.73 -14.71 13.82
CA SER A 376 17.34 -13.89 12.67
C SER A 376 16.77 -14.68 11.50
N ILE A 377 16.76 -16.02 11.59
CA ILE A 377 16.29 -16.89 10.52
C ILE A 377 15.28 -17.92 11.04
N HIS A 378 14.45 -18.42 10.11
CA HIS A 378 13.53 -19.53 10.33
C HIS A 378 13.90 -20.68 9.39
N PHE A 379 13.94 -21.90 9.91
CA PHE A 379 14.22 -23.12 9.12
C PHE A 379 12.91 -23.83 8.78
N GLN A 380 12.73 -24.13 7.52
CA GLN A 380 11.65 -24.95 7.01
C GLN A 380 12.24 -26.22 6.40
N GLU A 381 11.86 -27.37 6.94
CA GLU A 381 12.28 -28.68 6.44
C GLU A 381 11.61 -28.98 5.10
N ASP A 382 12.35 -29.56 4.17
CA ASP A 382 11.79 -29.99 2.89
C ASP A 382 10.77 -31.12 3.12
N GLU A 383 9.62 -31.04 2.46
CA GLU A 383 8.65 -32.14 2.46
C GLU A 383 9.26 -33.36 1.77
N SER A 384 9.27 -34.49 2.47
CA SER A 384 9.85 -35.75 2.02
C SER A 384 8.98 -36.46 0.97
#